data_2c90056ab80a22ca65a43f2f74baffa3
#
_entry.id   2c90056ab80a22ca65a43f2f74baffa3
#
_cell.length_a   1.000
_cell.length_b   1.000
_cell.length_c   1.000
_cell.angle_alpha   90.00
_cell.angle_beta   90.00
_cell.angle_gamma   90.00
#
_symmetry.space_group_name_H-M   'P 1'
#
loop_
_entity.id
_entity.type
_entity.pdbx_description
1 polymer ?
#
loop_
_entity_poly.entity_id
_entity_poly.type
_entity_poly.pdbx_seq_one_letter_code
_entity_poly.pdbx_strand_id
1 'polypeptide(L)'
;HKFHGPKGVGALYVRRGFPLVSIIEGGAQERGKRAGTENIPGICGMAAALKEACDHMDENMPRVAAMRDRLIEGLSKIPHSALNGDPVNRLPGNVSFCFEGIEGESLLLLLDMKGVCASSGSACTSGSLDPSHVLLAIGRVHDVAHGSLRLSLSEYNTDEEIDHILKVVPEVVQYLRNMSPVWRDLQTGKRQYIL
;
A
#
# COMPACT_ATOMS: atom_id res chain seq x y z
N HIS A 1 -0.72 1.09 14.85
CA HIS A 1 0.41 0.23 14.46
C HIS A 1 1.14 0.71 13.19
N LYS A 2 0.53 1.59 12.38
CA LYS A 2 1.11 2.06 11.11
C LYS A 2 2.23 3.10 11.28
N PHE A 3 2.41 3.64 12.48
CA PHE A 3 3.56 4.44 12.90
C PHE A 3 4.33 3.74 14.04
N HIS A 4 4.42 2.40 13.96
CA HIS A 4 5.17 1.51 14.85
C HIS A 4 4.65 1.41 16.29
N GLY A 5 3.46 1.96 16.58
CA GLY A 5 2.78 1.77 17.86
C GLY A 5 2.18 0.36 18.02
N PRO A 6 1.81 -0.04 19.24
CA PRO A 6 1.23 -1.36 19.49
C PRO A 6 -0.14 -1.50 18.83
N LYS A 7 -0.50 -2.74 18.46
CA LYS A 7 -1.85 -3.07 18.00
C LYS A 7 -2.85 -3.07 19.17
N GLY A 8 -4.13 -2.88 18.88
CA GLY A 8 -5.20 -2.94 19.88
C GLY A 8 -5.42 -1.63 20.65
N VAL A 9 -4.87 -0.53 20.18
CA VAL A 9 -5.07 0.81 20.70
C VAL A 9 -5.35 1.78 19.55
N GLY A 10 -6.16 2.80 19.79
CA GLY A 10 -6.49 3.83 18.82
C GLY A 10 -6.88 5.14 19.51
N ALA A 11 -6.91 6.23 18.75
CA ALA A 11 -7.34 7.54 19.22
C ALA A 11 -8.39 8.13 18.28
N LEU A 12 -9.35 8.82 18.86
CA LEU A 12 -10.35 9.60 18.14
C LEU A 12 -10.27 11.05 18.60
N TYR A 13 -9.96 11.96 17.68
CA TYR A 13 -10.13 13.39 17.94
C TYR A 13 -11.56 13.82 17.67
N VAL A 14 -12.17 14.48 18.66
CA VAL A 14 -13.51 15.04 18.54
C VAL A 14 -13.46 16.51 18.91
N ARG A 15 -13.85 17.37 17.96
CA ARG A 15 -13.94 18.82 18.21
C ARG A 15 -14.91 19.10 19.37
N ARG A 16 -14.55 20.05 20.22
CA ARG A 16 -15.39 20.45 21.36
C ARG A 16 -16.81 20.86 20.89
N GLY A 17 -17.84 20.36 21.58
CA GLY A 17 -19.23 20.63 21.25
C GLY A 17 -19.84 19.72 20.17
N PHE A 18 -19.06 18.83 19.55
CA PHE A 18 -19.60 17.85 18.63
C PHE A 18 -20.30 16.71 19.40
N PRO A 19 -21.57 16.38 19.09
CA PRO A 19 -22.27 15.29 19.75
C PRO A 19 -21.67 13.96 19.33
N LEU A 20 -21.21 13.17 20.29
CA LEU A 20 -20.74 11.81 20.08
C LEU A 20 -21.56 10.86 20.93
N VAL A 21 -22.24 9.92 20.28
CA VAL A 21 -22.99 8.84 20.94
C VAL A 21 -22.06 7.67 21.16
N SER A 22 -22.02 7.13 22.40
CA SER A 22 -21.28 5.92 22.71
C SER A 22 -21.95 4.73 22.01
N ILE A 23 -21.13 3.91 21.33
CA ILE A 23 -21.57 2.64 20.74
C ILE A 23 -21.14 1.43 21.58
N ILE A 24 -20.34 1.64 22.63
CA ILE A 24 -19.92 0.62 23.60
C ILE A 24 -20.38 1.10 24.97
N GLU A 25 -21.43 0.49 25.48
CA GLU A 25 -22.07 0.83 26.75
C GLU A 25 -21.41 0.11 27.92
N GLY A 26 -21.50 0.69 29.13
CA GLY A 26 -20.95 0.13 30.36
C GLY A 26 -20.47 1.21 31.32
N GLY A 27 -19.22 1.12 31.78
CA GLY A 27 -18.62 2.08 32.72
C GLY A 27 -18.41 3.47 32.13
N ALA A 28 -18.04 4.43 32.99
CA ALA A 28 -17.92 5.83 32.64
C ALA A 28 -16.53 6.24 32.08
N GLN A 29 -15.74 5.26 31.63
CA GLN A 29 -14.43 5.53 31.06
C GLN A 29 -14.55 6.46 29.84
N GLU A 30 -13.49 7.16 29.49
CA GLU A 30 -13.45 8.16 28.41
C GLU A 30 -14.61 9.17 28.52
N ARG A 31 -14.95 9.59 29.76
CA ARG A 31 -16.05 10.50 30.05
C ARG A 31 -17.40 9.98 29.56
N GLY A 32 -17.64 8.68 29.71
CA GLY A 32 -18.85 7.99 29.29
C GLY A 32 -18.97 7.78 27.77
N LYS A 33 -17.93 8.02 27.02
CA LYS A 33 -17.98 7.91 25.56
C LYS A 33 -17.51 6.55 25.04
N ARG A 34 -16.74 5.82 25.84
CA ARG A 34 -16.26 4.48 25.50
C ARG A 34 -16.00 3.71 26.79
N ALA A 35 -16.86 2.76 27.09
CA ALA A 35 -16.76 1.90 28.27
C ALA A 35 -15.61 0.89 28.15
N GLY A 36 -15.18 0.36 29.26
CA GLY A 36 -14.11 -0.64 29.42
C GLY A 36 -12.82 -0.05 29.97
N THR A 37 -12.10 -0.84 30.75
CA THR A 37 -10.82 -0.45 31.35
C THR A 37 -9.82 -0.06 30.27
N GLU A 38 -9.15 1.04 30.49
CA GLU A 38 -8.18 1.60 29.55
C GLU A 38 -6.96 0.67 29.39
N ASN A 39 -6.54 0.45 28.16
CA ASN A 39 -5.30 -0.25 27.84
C ASN A 39 -4.09 0.68 28.02
N ILE A 40 -3.74 0.95 29.28
CA ILE A 40 -2.66 1.90 29.62
C ILE A 40 -1.33 1.57 28.92
N PRO A 41 -0.83 0.31 28.89
CA PRO A 41 0.41 0.02 28.16
C PRO A 41 0.32 0.32 26.67
N GLY A 42 -0.81 0.02 26.03
CA GLY A 42 -1.05 0.32 24.63
C GLY A 42 -1.10 1.83 24.37
N ILE A 43 -1.78 2.60 25.24
CA ILE A 43 -1.87 4.06 25.14
C ILE A 43 -0.48 4.69 25.26
N CYS A 44 0.32 4.29 26.27
CA CYS A 44 1.67 4.80 26.46
C CYS A 44 2.58 4.44 25.27
N GLY A 45 2.51 3.20 24.79
CA GLY A 45 3.29 2.76 23.63
C GLY A 45 2.91 3.49 22.34
N MET A 46 1.61 3.75 22.13
CA MET A 46 1.14 4.54 20.99
C MET A 46 1.63 5.99 21.08
N ALA A 47 1.58 6.61 22.27
CA ALA A 47 2.04 7.97 22.49
C ALA A 47 3.55 8.12 22.25
N ALA A 48 4.35 7.15 22.73
CA ALA A 48 5.79 7.12 22.51
C ALA A 48 6.14 7.01 21.02
N ALA A 49 5.52 6.06 20.33
CA ALA A 49 5.73 5.86 18.90
C ALA A 49 5.30 7.07 18.05
N LEU A 50 4.17 7.71 18.41
CA LEU A 50 3.73 8.93 17.72
C LEU A 50 4.71 10.07 17.93
N LYS A 51 5.19 10.24 19.17
CA LYS A 51 6.19 11.27 19.47
C LYS A 51 7.47 11.06 18.64
N GLU A 52 8.01 9.86 18.63
CA GLU A 52 9.20 9.51 17.85
C GLU A 52 9.00 9.77 16.35
N ALA A 53 7.86 9.33 15.79
CA ALA A 53 7.54 9.58 14.39
C ALA A 53 7.46 11.06 14.06
N CYS A 54 6.89 11.89 14.95
CA CYS A 54 6.80 13.34 14.76
C CYS A 54 8.17 14.03 14.92
N ASP A 55 8.97 13.62 15.90
CA ASP A 55 10.30 14.22 16.16
C ASP A 55 11.26 14.04 14.96
N HIS A 56 11.12 12.94 14.19
CA HIS A 56 11.99 12.61 13.05
C HIS A 56 11.29 12.79 11.68
N MET A 57 10.09 13.35 11.64
CA MET A 57 9.30 13.43 10.40
C MET A 57 10.00 14.26 9.32
N ASP A 58 10.60 15.40 9.69
CA ASP A 58 11.25 16.32 8.75
C ASP A 58 12.52 15.73 8.14
N GLU A 59 13.15 14.76 8.79
CA GLU A 59 14.32 14.02 8.28
C GLU A 59 13.89 12.81 7.46
N ASN A 60 13.00 11.98 8.00
CA ASN A 60 12.64 10.70 7.42
C ASN A 60 11.76 10.84 6.17
N MET A 61 10.80 11.76 6.17
CA MET A 61 9.84 11.84 5.05
C MET A 61 10.46 12.25 3.73
N PRO A 62 11.40 13.21 3.65
CA PRO A 62 12.10 13.51 2.40
C PRO A 62 12.92 12.32 1.88
N ARG A 63 13.60 11.56 2.75
CA ARG A 63 14.36 10.37 2.39
C ARG A 63 13.47 9.26 1.84
N VAL A 64 12.37 8.97 2.51
CA VAL A 64 11.38 7.98 2.05
C VAL A 64 10.75 8.41 0.72
N ALA A 65 10.46 9.70 0.56
CA ALA A 65 9.94 10.24 -0.70
C ALA A 65 10.94 10.08 -1.85
N ALA A 66 12.22 10.30 -1.61
CA ALA A 66 13.26 10.10 -2.63
C ALA A 66 13.35 8.62 -3.08
N MET A 67 13.30 7.67 -2.15
CA MET A 67 13.24 6.24 -2.47
C MET A 67 11.98 5.89 -3.28
N ARG A 68 10.82 6.43 -2.88
CA ARG A 68 9.57 6.28 -3.64
C ARG A 68 9.69 6.78 -5.07
N ASP A 69 10.26 7.96 -5.26
CA ASP A 69 10.39 8.59 -6.58
C ASP A 69 11.31 7.78 -7.49
N ARG A 70 12.40 7.22 -6.96
CA ARG A 70 13.26 6.27 -7.68
C ARG A 70 12.49 5.03 -8.14
N LEU A 71 11.65 4.45 -7.27
CA LEU A 71 10.79 3.33 -7.64
C LEU A 71 9.78 3.72 -8.72
N ILE A 72 9.13 4.86 -8.59
CA ILE A 72 8.17 5.34 -9.59
C ILE A 72 8.85 5.54 -10.94
N GLU A 73 10.00 6.21 -10.97
CA GLU A 73 10.75 6.41 -12.21
C GLU A 73 11.15 5.07 -12.86
N GLY A 74 11.69 4.14 -12.06
CA GLY A 74 12.16 2.86 -12.58
C GLY A 74 11.02 1.96 -13.05
N LEU A 75 9.96 1.82 -12.28
CA LEU A 75 8.82 0.97 -12.63
C LEU A 75 7.98 1.54 -13.80
N SER A 76 7.98 2.86 -13.99
CA SER A 76 7.34 3.50 -15.15
C SER A 76 8.01 3.16 -16.48
N LYS A 77 9.23 2.64 -16.47
CA LYS A 77 9.94 2.17 -17.67
C LYS A 77 9.45 0.80 -18.17
N ILE A 78 8.68 0.09 -17.35
CA ILE A 78 8.07 -1.19 -17.75
C ILE A 78 6.94 -0.88 -18.73
N PRO A 79 6.97 -1.38 -19.98
CA PRO A 79 5.90 -1.14 -20.95
C PRO A 79 4.54 -1.61 -20.42
N HIS A 80 3.47 -0.94 -20.81
CA HIS A 80 2.10 -1.28 -20.39
C HIS A 80 1.98 -1.40 -18.86
N SER A 81 2.53 -0.39 -18.18
CA SER A 81 2.35 -0.18 -16.75
C SER A 81 1.77 1.19 -16.48
N ALA A 82 1.06 1.34 -15.38
CA ALA A 82 0.50 2.63 -14.99
C ALA A 82 0.64 2.87 -13.48
N LEU A 83 1.17 4.04 -13.12
CA LEU A 83 1.17 4.55 -11.76
C LEU A 83 -0.27 4.86 -11.33
N ASN A 84 -0.67 4.38 -10.16
CA ASN A 84 -1.97 4.66 -9.57
C ASN A 84 -1.90 5.90 -8.67
N GLY A 85 -2.89 6.79 -8.84
CA GLY A 85 -2.97 8.05 -8.11
C GLY A 85 -2.09 9.16 -8.67
N ASP A 86 -2.10 10.31 -8.00
CA ASP A 86 -1.35 11.48 -8.40
C ASP A 86 0.17 11.24 -8.26
N PRO A 87 1.01 11.64 -9.23
CA PRO A 87 2.45 11.42 -9.17
C PRO A 87 3.17 12.30 -8.15
N VAL A 88 2.61 13.43 -7.78
CA VAL A 88 3.23 14.44 -6.89
C VAL A 88 2.53 14.48 -5.53
N ASN A 89 1.21 14.66 -5.53
CA ASN A 89 0.40 14.78 -4.31
C ASN A 89 0.06 13.40 -3.76
N ARG A 90 1.04 12.74 -3.14
CA ARG A 90 0.91 11.39 -2.59
C ARG A 90 1.69 11.19 -1.30
N LEU A 91 1.35 10.16 -0.55
CA LEU A 91 2.08 9.79 0.66
C LEU A 91 3.54 9.45 0.34
N PRO A 92 4.50 9.86 1.19
CA PRO A 92 5.93 9.66 0.96
C PRO A 92 6.31 8.20 0.66
N GLY A 93 5.76 7.24 1.38
CA GLY A 93 6.14 5.84 1.25
C GLY A 93 5.21 4.99 0.36
N ASN A 94 4.32 5.57 -0.45
CA ASN A 94 3.37 4.80 -1.24
C ASN A 94 3.75 4.74 -2.72
N VAL A 95 3.97 3.52 -3.24
CA VAL A 95 4.14 3.22 -4.66
C VAL A 95 3.07 2.20 -5.06
N SER A 96 2.23 2.55 -6.02
CA SER A 96 1.17 1.66 -6.52
C SER A 96 1.14 1.68 -8.04
N PHE A 97 1.28 0.50 -8.63
CA PHE A 97 1.27 0.31 -10.09
C PHE A 97 0.23 -0.75 -10.49
N CYS A 98 -0.21 -0.66 -11.73
CA CYS A 98 -0.83 -1.77 -12.43
C CYS A 98 0.06 -2.16 -13.61
N PHE A 99 0.17 -3.47 -13.87
CA PHE A 99 0.87 -4.05 -15.00
C PHE A 99 -0.11 -4.86 -15.83
N GLU A 100 -0.32 -4.47 -17.09
CA GLU A 100 -1.25 -5.15 -17.97
C GLU A 100 -0.75 -6.54 -18.36
N GLY A 101 -1.68 -7.49 -18.45
CA GLY A 101 -1.43 -8.85 -18.93
C GLY A 101 -0.89 -9.82 -17.90
N ILE A 102 -0.89 -9.45 -16.62
CA ILE A 102 -0.49 -10.34 -15.51
C ILE A 102 -1.53 -10.31 -14.38
N GLU A 103 -1.38 -11.23 -13.44
CA GLU A 103 -2.20 -11.35 -12.26
C GLU A 103 -1.41 -11.01 -10.99
N GLY A 104 -2.00 -10.17 -10.12
CA GLY A 104 -1.34 -9.63 -8.94
C GLY A 104 -0.94 -10.69 -7.92
N GLU A 105 -1.75 -11.74 -7.70
CA GLU A 105 -1.39 -12.81 -6.76
C GLU A 105 -0.13 -13.56 -7.19
N SER A 106 -0.07 -13.94 -8.48
CA SER A 106 1.12 -14.58 -9.05
C SER A 106 2.35 -13.67 -8.95
N LEU A 107 2.16 -12.36 -9.15
CA LEU A 107 3.22 -11.37 -8.98
C LEU A 107 3.74 -11.36 -7.54
N LEU A 108 2.83 -11.30 -6.54
CA LEU A 108 3.20 -11.29 -5.13
C LEU A 108 3.97 -12.55 -4.72
N LEU A 109 3.50 -13.74 -5.13
CA LEU A 109 4.17 -15.01 -4.81
C LEU A 109 5.60 -15.07 -5.36
N LEU A 110 5.80 -14.63 -6.60
CA LEU A 110 7.14 -14.64 -7.20
C LEU A 110 8.06 -13.56 -6.60
N LEU A 111 7.50 -12.41 -6.22
CA LEU A 111 8.26 -11.37 -5.51
C LEU A 111 8.68 -11.83 -4.11
N ASP A 112 7.82 -12.52 -3.38
CA ASP A 112 8.12 -13.11 -2.07
C ASP A 112 9.28 -14.11 -2.17
N MET A 113 9.26 -14.99 -3.17
CA MET A 113 10.39 -15.93 -3.46
C MET A 113 11.71 -15.20 -3.77
N LYS A 114 11.66 -13.95 -4.15
CA LYS A 114 12.82 -13.07 -4.41
C LYS A 114 13.16 -12.15 -3.24
N GLY A 115 12.50 -12.34 -2.09
CA GLY A 115 12.72 -11.54 -0.88
C GLY A 115 12.07 -10.16 -0.89
N VAL A 116 11.08 -9.92 -1.76
CA VAL A 116 10.34 -8.65 -1.82
C VAL A 116 8.93 -8.84 -1.27
N CYS A 117 8.69 -8.30 -0.07
CA CYS A 117 7.37 -8.26 0.53
C CYS A 117 6.55 -7.12 -0.08
N ALA A 118 5.43 -7.47 -0.69
CA ALA A 118 4.56 -6.51 -1.38
C ALA A 118 3.09 -6.84 -1.14
N SER A 119 2.20 -6.03 -1.67
CA SER A 119 0.75 -6.21 -1.57
C SER A 119 0.09 -5.92 -2.90
N SER A 120 -1.00 -6.60 -3.21
CA SER A 120 -1.90 -6.20 -4.28
C SER A 120 -2.83 -5.07 -3.81
N GLY A 121 -3.64 -4.52 -4.70
CA GLY A 121 -4.50 -3.37 -4.42
C GLY A 121 -5.39 -3.51 -3.19
N SER A 122 -5.83 -4.71 -2.83
CA SER A 122 -6.76 -4.95 -1.72
C SER A 122 -6.25 -6.02 -0.75
N ALA A 123 -5.24 -5.67 0.06
CA ALA A 123 -4.63 -6.58 1.03
C ALA A 123 -5.60 -7.10 2.12
N CYS A 124 -6.71 -6.40 2.38
CA CYS A 124 -7.67 -6.76 3.42
C CYS A 124 -8.78 -7.70 2.92
N THR A 125 -8.92 -7.90 1.62
CA THR A 125 -9.89 -8.79 0.98
C THR A 125 -9.18 -9.94 0.25
N SER A 126 -8.05 -10.40 0.77
CA SER A 126 -7.30 -11.56 0.28
C SER A 126 -8.19 -12.81 0.36
N GLY A 127 -8.91 -13.11 -0.69
CA GLY A 127 -9.94 -14.15 -0.81
C GLY A 127 -11.05 -13.76 -1.77
N SER A 128 -11.14 -12.48 -2.17
CA SER A 128 -11.97 -12.04 -3.27
C SER A 128 -11.15 -12.03 -4.56
N LEU A 129 -11.66 -12.68 -5.58
CA LEU A 129 -11.11 -12.61 -6.94
C LEU A 129 -11.34 -11.23 -7.59
N ASP A 130 -12.05 -10.33 -6.90
CA ASP A 130 -12.35 -9.00 -7.41
C ASP A 130 -11.17 -8.03 -7.21
N PRO A 131 -10.89 -7.18 -8.18
CA PRO A 131 -9.87 -6.16 -8.06
C PRO A 131 -10.25 -5.11 -7.02
N SER A 132 -9.27 -4.38 -6.53
CA SER A 132 -9.48 -3.32 -5.54
C SER A 132 -10.55 -2.30 -5.99
N HIS A 133 -11.59 -2.13 -5.18
CA HIS A 133 -12.61 -1.10 -5.40
C HIS A 133 -12.00 0.32 -5.46
N VAL A 134 -10.87 0.56 -4.79
CA VAL A 134 -10.15 1.84 -4.86
C VAL A 134 -9.56 2.05 -6.26
N LEU A 135 -8.96 1.01 -6.86
CA LEU A 135 -8.42 1.10 -8.21
C LEU A 135 -9.52 1.33 -9.24
N LEU A 136 -10.65 0.65 -9.09
CA LEU A 136 -11.83 0.88 -9.94
C LEU A 136 -12.37 2.31 -9.79
N ALA A 137 -12.45 2.82 -8.57
CA ALA A 137 -12.94 4.18 -8.28
C ALA A 137 -12.04 5.29 -8.86
N ILE A 138 -10.73 5.05 -9.00
CA ILE A 138 -9.81 5.98 -9.67
C ILE A 138 -9.72 5.76 -11.19
N GLY A 139 -10.63 4.97 -11.76
CA GLY A 139 -10.78 4.78 -13.21
C GLY A 139 -9.94 3.66 -13.81
N ARG A 140 -9.34 2.76 -13.03
CA ARG A 140 -8.72 1.56 -13.60
C ARG A 140 -9.79 0.57 -14.01
N VAL A 141 -9.67 0.03 -15.22
CA VAL A 141 -10.57 -1.04 -15.67
C VAL A 141 -10.22 -2.35 -14.96
N HIS A 142 -11.18 -3.26 -14.88
CA HIS A 142 -11.09 -4.50 -14.14
C HIS A 142 -9.83 -5.32 -14.51
N ASP A 143 -9.61 -5.57 -15.80
CA ASP A 143 -8.49 -6.39 -16.30
C ASP A 143 -7.11 -5.81 -15.92
N VAL A 144 -6.97 -4.48 -15.92
CA VAL A 144 -5.74 -3.79 -15.53
C VAL A 144 -5.56 -3.79 -14.01
N ALA A 145 -6.65 -3.59 -13.26
CA ALA A 145 -6.62 -3.54 -11.81
C ALA A 145 -6.22 -4.87 -11.17
N HIS A 146 -6.46 -6.01 -11.84
CA HIS A 146 -5.98 -7.33 -11.41
C HIS A 146 -4.45 -7.42 -11.35
N GLY A 147 -3.72 -6.78 -12.25
CA GLY A 147 -2.26 -6.75 -12.26
C GLY A 147 -1.65 -5.71 -11.34
N SER A 148 -2.26 -5.43 -10.19
CA SER A 148 -1.81 -4.38 -9.29
C SER A 148 -0.72 -4.83 -8.31
N LEU A 149 0.23 -3.92 -8.08
CA LEU A 149 1.29 -4.02 -7.07
C LEU A 149 1.29 -2.77 -6.21
N ARG A 150 1.34 -2.93 -4.88
CA ARG A 150 1.57 -1.85 -3.94
C ARG A 150 2.80 -2.13 -3.09
N LEU A 151 3.75 -1.22 -3.14
CA LEU A 151 4.91 -1.18 -2.26
C LEU A 151 4.69 -0.07 -1.22
N SER A 152 4.96 -0.37 0.03
CA SER A 152 4.85 0.57 1.14
C SER A 152 6.19 0.67 1.83
N LEU A 153 6.83 1.83 1.69
CA LEU A 153 8.14 2.13 2.25
C LEU A 153 8.03 2.75 3.64
N SER A 154 9.05 2.54 4.43
CA SER A 154 9.26 3.19 5.72
C SER A 154 10.66 3.76 5.83
N GLU A 155 10.94 4.43 6.93
CA GLU A 155 12.26 4.96 7.28
C GLU A 155 13.33 3.87 7.49
N TYR A 156 12.95 2.62 7.60
CA TYR A 156 13.89 1.49 7.77
C TYR A 156 14.36 0.88 6.44
N ASN A 157 13.74 1.27 5.32
CA ASN A 157 14.21 0.79 4.02
C ASN A 157 15.54 1.43 3.62
N THR A 158 16.33 0.68 2.87
CA THR A 158 17.65 1.09 2.37
C THR A 158 17.66 1.30 0.86
N ASP A 159 18.67 2.00 0.36
CA ASP A 159 18.85 2.22 -1.07
C ASP A 159 19.14 0.92 -1.82
N GLU A 160 19.84 -0.03 -1.20
CA GLU A 160 20.12 -1.35 -1.76
C GLU A 160 18.85 -2.16 -1.94
N GLU A 161 17.88 -2.05 -1.01
CA GLU A 161 16.56 -2.68 -1.15
C GLU A 161 15.78 -2.08 -2.33
N ILE A 162 15.86 -0.77 -2.52
CA ILE A 162 15.25 -0.10 -3.68
C ILE A 162 15.88 -0.59 -4.99
N ASP A 163 17.21 -0.71 -5.06
CA ASP A 163 17.90 -1.25 -6.23
C ASP A 163 17.51 -2.70 -6.50
N HIS A 164 17.36 -3.51 -5.46
CA HIS A 164 16.90 -4.88 -5.57
C HIS A 164 15.47 -4.95 -6.15
N ILE A 165 14.55 -4.15 -5.65
CA ILE A 165 13.17 -4.08 -6.17
C ILE A 165 13.16 -3.66 -7.64
N LEU A 166 13.92 -2.64 -8.01
CA LEU A 166 14.04 -2.15 -9.39
C LEU A 166 14.60 -3.19 -10.36
N LYS A 167 15.41 -4.12 -9.88
CA LYS A 167 15.89 -5.26 -10.65
C LYS A 167 14.84 -6.36 -10.76
N VAL A 168 14.26 -6.75 -9.64
CA VAL A 168 13.43 -7.96 -9.53
C VAL A 168 12.04 -7.78 -10.12
N VAL A 169 11.39 -6.63 -9.91
CA VAL A 169 10.01 -6.41 -10.39
C VAL A 169 9.91 -6.52 -11.91
N PRO A 170 10.76 -5.88 -12.73
CA PRO A 170 10.71 -6.03 -14.18
C PRO A 170 10.94 -7.48 -14.64
N GLU A 171 11.86 -8.20 -14.00
CA GLU A 171 12.14 -9.62 -14.31
C GLU A 171 10.91 -10.50 -14.09
N VAL A 172 10.23 -10.31 -12.94
CA VAL A 172 9.03 -11.09 -12.59
C VAL A 172 7.84 -10.72 -13.48
N VAL A 173 7.63 -9.43 -13.76
CA VAL A 173 6.57 -8.99 -14.70
C VAL A 173 6.79 -9.62 -16.08
N GLN A 174 8.01 -9.58 -16.61
CA GLN A 174 8.32 -10.16 -17.90
C GLN A 174 8.14 -11.68 -17.91
N TYR A 175 8.55 -12.37 -16.85
CA TYR A 175 8.35 -13.81 -16.70
C TYR A 175 6.84 -14.17 -16.74
N LEU A 176 6.01 -13.48 -15.96
CA LEU A 176 4.57 -13.71 -15.94
C LEU A 176 3.91 -13.41 -17.29
N ARG A 177 4.32 -12.33 -17.95
CA ARG A 177 3.83 -12.01 -19.30
C ARG A 177 4.15 -13.10 -20.32
N ASN A 178 5.33 -13.69 -20.25
CA ASN A 178 5.71 -14.79 -21.15
C ASN A 178 4.83 -16.03 -20.98
N MET A 179 4.29 -16.24 -19.79
CA MET A 179 3.38 -17.35 -19.48
C MET A 179 1.90 -17.01 -19.71
N SER A 180 1.55 -15.73 -19.80
CA SER A 180 0.17 -15.25 -19.85
C SER A 180 -0.48 -15.43 -21.23
N PRO A 181 -1.60 -16.17 -21.33
CA PRO A 181 -2.39 -16.20 -22.57
C PRO A 181 -2.94 -14.81 -22.94
N VAL A 182 -3.35 -14.02 -21.93
CA VAL A 182 -3.86 -12.66 -22.13
C VAL A 182 -2.80 -11.77 -22.77
N TRP A 183 -1.56 -11.84 -22.29
CA TRP A 183 -0.44 -11.09 -22.88
C TRP A 183 -0.14 -11.49 -24.31
N ARG A 184 -0.20 -12.78 -24.61
CA ARG A 184 -0.06 -13.29 -25.98
C ARG A 184 -1.15 -12.76 -26.92
N ASP A 185 -2.39 -12.71 -26.44
CA ASP A 185 -3.51 -12.17 -27.23
C ASP A 185 -3.35 -10.66 -27.47
N LEU A 186 -2.81 -9.91 -26.52
CA LEU A 186 -2.44 -8.51 -26.68
C LEU A 186 -1.34 -8.35 -27.75
N GLN A 187 -0.26 -9.13 -27.66
CA GLN A 187 0.86 -9.07 -28.62
C GLN A 187 0.45 -9.45 -30.04
N THR A 188 -0.49 -10.37 -30.19
CA THR A 188 -0.96 -10.83 -31.51
C THR A 188 -2.09 -9.97 -32.08
N GLY A 189 -2.53 -8.92 -31.37
CA GLY A 189 -3.61 -8.04 -31.81
C GLY A 189 -5.02 -8.62 -31.69
N LYS A 190 -5.17 -9.79 -31.04
CA LYS A 190 -6.50 -10.35 -30.73
C LYS A 190 -7.22 -9.56 -29.64
N ARG A 191 -6.47 -8.88 -28.78
CA ARG A 191 -6.94 -7.90 -27.80
C ARG A 191 -6.20 -6.59 -28.01
N GLN A 192 -6.82 -5.48 -27.59
CA GLN A 192 -6.19 -4.17 -27.62
C GLN A 192 -5.58 -3.87 -26.24
N TYR A 193 -4.42 -3.22 -26.24
CA TYR A 193 -3.81 -2.68 -25.03
C TYR A 193 -4.69 -1.56 -24.45
N ILE A 194 -4.72 -1.50 -23.12
CA ILE A 194 -5.43 -0.47 -22.36
C ILE A 194 -4.44 0.54 -21.80
N LEU A 195 -3.19 0.10 -21.49
CA LEU A 195 -2.09 0.90 -20.97
C LEU A 195 -1.00 1.13 -22.02
#